data_64a3d0baaa4eaaf33d358c8e1f327f72
#
_entry.id   64a3d0baaa4eaaf33d358c8e1f327f72
#
_cell.length_a   1.000
_cell.length_b   1.000
_cell.length_c   1.000
_cell.angle_alpha   90.00
_cell.angle_beta   90.00
_cell.angle_gamma   90.00
#
_symmetry.space_group_name_H-M   'P 1'
#
loop_
_entity.id
_entity.type
_entity.pdbx_description
1 polymer ?
#
loop_
_entity_poly.entity_id
_entity_poly.type
_entity_poly.pdbx_seq_one_letter_code
_entity_poly.pdbx_strand_id
1 'polypeptide(L)'
;MTFRRTTCPHCRGKLEQGHRIHAECIAPWSDAQAEKAKRTAQKQARMAAKVERAETRRRKEAIKTMADLKREAQTALNRWIVQVRDADKPCISCGRHHTGQYHAGHYLSRGAAPQHALNPINVWKQCAPCNTYLHGNQAAYRMRLVELIGLPAVEALESDNSPKKWTREELIAIRDAYRKKLKGHNEA
;
A
#
# COMPACT_ATOMS: atom_id res chain seq x y z
N MET A 1 -16.02 -46.14 -30.44
CA MET A 1 -16.37 -45.65 -31.80
C MET A 1 -15.66 -44.31 -32.02
N THR A 2 -14.65 -44.25 -32.92
CA THR A 2 -13.98 -42.99 -33.27
C THR A 2 -14.83 -42.26 -34.31
N PHE A 3 -15.43 -41.15 -33.94
CA PHE A 3 -16.18 -40.30 -34.86
C PHE A 3 -15.21 -39.81 -35.97
N ARG A 4 -15.46 -40.21 -37.23
CA ARG A 4 -14.73 -39.72 -38.41
C ARG A 4 -15.06 -38.24 -38.64
N ARG A 5 -14.03 -37.39 -38.68
CA ARG A 5 -14.24 -36.00 -39.08
C ARG A 5 -14.65 -35.93 -40.56
N THR A 6 -15.71 -35.17 -40.81
CA THR A 6 -16.22 -34.92 -42.17
C THR A 6 -15.81 -33.55 -42.73
N THR A 7 -15.21 -32.71 -41.84
CA THR A 7 -14.81 -31.34 -42.18
C THR A 7 -13.38 -31.06 -41.74
N CYS A 8 -12.64 -30.29 -42.54
CA CYS A 8 -11.28 -29.85 -42.24
C CYS A 8 -11.25 -28.97 -41.00
N PRO A 9 -10.36 -29.23 -40.02
CA PRO A 9 -10.28 -28.43 -38.79
C PRO A 9 -9.77 -27.01 -39.02
N HIS A 10 -9.10 -26.72 -40.15
CA HIS A 10 -8.64 -25.39 -40.52
C HIS A 10 -9.66 -24.60 -41.34
N CYS A 11 -9.94 -25.03 -42.56
CA CYS A 11 -10.80 -24.29 -43.48
C CYS A 11 -12.29 -24.62 -43.39
N ARG A 12 -12.69 -25.64 -42.57
CA ARG A 12 -14.06 -26.16 -42.39
C ARG A 12 -14.70 -26.74 -43.67
N GLY A 13 -13.96 -26.84 -44.78
CA GLY A 13 -14.39 -27.48 -46.00
C GLY A 13 -14.59 -28.99 -45.80
N LYS A 14 -15.40 -29.60 -46.69
CA LYS A 14 -15.70 -31.04 -46.67
C LYS A 14 -14.42 -31.85 -46.96
N LEU A 15 -14.17 -32.90 -46.20
CA LEU A 15 -13.04 -33.79 -46.35
C LEU A 15 -13.41 -34.99 -47.22
N GLU A 16 -12.50 -35.42 -48.07
CA GLU A 16 -12.58 -36.72 -48.76
C GLU A 16 -12.43 -37.88 -47.77
N GLN A 17 -12.98 -39.03 -48.16
CA GLN A 17 -12.99 -40.20 -47.29
C GLN A 17 -11.55 -40.64 -46.99
N GLY A 18 -11.19 -40.74 -45.74
CA GLY A 18 -9.84 -41.13 -45.26
C GLY A 18 -8.93 -39.96 -44.87
N HIS A 19 -9.25 -38.73 -45.26
CA HIS A 19 -8.48 -37.56 -44.89
C HIS A 19 -8.95 -36.93 -43.56
N ARG A 20 -8.03 -36.35 -42.78
CA ARG A 20 -8.33 -35.67 -41.52
C ARG A 20 -8.16 -34.15 -41.63
N ILE A 21 -7.46 -33.68 -42.66
CA ILE A 21 -7.16 -32.29 -42.96
C ILE A 21 -6.74 -32.21 -44.43
N HIS A 22 -6.99 -31.14 -45.16
CA HIS A 22 -6.49 -30.92 -46.51
C HIS A 22 -4.97 -30.68 -46.50
N ALA A 23 -4.23 -31.10 -47.51
CA ALA A 23 -2.78 -31.01 -47.54
C ALA A 23 -2.31 -29.58 -47.38
N GLU A 24 -2.92 -28.61 -48.06
CA GLU A 24 -2.64 -27.19 -47.96
C GLU A 24 -2.99 -26.57 -46.60
N CYS A 25 -3.83 -27.22 -45.84
CA CYS A 25 -4.25 -26.75 -44.51
C CYS A 25 -3.35 -27.29 -43.37
N ILE A 26 -2.44 -28.20 -43.63
CA ILE A 26 -1.61 -28.83 -42.58
C ILE A 26 -0.71 -27.78 -41.92
N ALA A 27 0.09 -27.05 -42.69
CA ALA A 27 1.02 -26.05 -42.17
C ALA A 27 0.26 -24.91 -41.42
N PRO A 28 -0.72 -24.22 -42.02
CA PRO A 28 -1.46 -23.15 -41.30
C PRO A 28 -2.16 -23.63 -40.04
N TRP A 29 -2.67 -24.86 -40.04
CA TRP A 29 -3.31 -25.44 -38.87
C TRP A 29 -2.31 -25.74 -37.77
N SER A 30 -1.14 -26.32 -38.11
CA SER A 30 -0.08 -26.60 -37.14
C SER A 30 0.44 -25.32 -36.49
N ASP A 31 0.66 -24.27 -37.28
CA ASP A 31 1.10 -22.96 -36.80
C ASP A 31 0.06 -22.33 -35.88
N ALA A 32 -1.21 -22.42 -36.23
CA ALA A 32 -2.30 -21.94 -35.36
C ALA A 32 -2.40 -22.71 -34.05
N GLN A 33 -2.15 -24.04 -34.08
CA GLN A 33 -2.12 -24.86 -32.85
C GLN A 33 -0.90 -24.52 -31.99
N ALA A 34 0.29 -24.33 -32.60
CA ALA A 34 1.50 -23.94 -31.91
C ALA A 34 1.33 -22.56 -31.24
N GLU A 35 0.77 -21.59 -31.93
CA GLU A 35 0.51 -20.26 -31.37
C GLU A 35 -0.52 -20.33 -30.23
N LYS A 36 -1.59 -21.11 -30.39
CA LYS A 36 -2.58 -21.34 -29.33
C LYS A 36 -1.94 -21.99 -28.09
N ALA A 37 -1.08 -23.01 -28.31
CA ALA A 37 -0.35 -23.66 -27.22
C ALA A 37 0.58 -22.68 -26.51
N LYS A 38 1.33 -21.85 -27.25
CA LYS A 38 2.21 -20.81 -26.73
C LYS A 38 1.44 -19.78 -25.87
N ARG A 39 0.30 -19.29 -26.36
CA ARG A 39 -0.59 -18.37 -25.62
C ARG A 39 -1.11 -19.00 -24.33
N THR A 40 -1.50 -20.28 -24.40
CA THR A 40 -2.00 -21.03 -23.22
C THR A 40 -0.88 -21.22 -22.19
N ALA A 41 0.32 -21.63 -22.62
CA ALA A 41 1.48 -21.77 -21.75
C ALA A 41 1.87 -20.43 -21.10
N GLN A 42 1.86 -19.34 -21.88
CA GLN A 42 2.13 -18.01 -21.35
C GLN A 42 1.10 -17.57 -20.29
N LYS A 43 -0.19 -17.85 -20.53
CA LYS A 43 -1.24 -17.56 -19.56
C LYS A 43 -1.05 -18.36 -18.26
N GLN A 44 -0.75 -19.65 -18.39
CA GLN A 44 -0.48 -20.51 -17.23
C GLN A 44 0.74 -20.04 -16.45
N ALA A 45 1.86 -19.70 -17.13
CA ALA A 45 3.07 -19.16 -16.50
C ALA A 45 2.78 -17.84 -15.74
N ARG A 46 1.99 -16.93 -16.32
CA ARG A 46 1.58 -15.70 -15.64
C ARG A 46 0.75 -15.97 -14.38
N MET A 47 -0.15 -16.95 -14.43
CA MET A 47 -0.95 -17.33 -13.27
C MET A 47 -0.10 -17.98 -12.17
N ALA A 48 0.81 -18.90 -12.54
CA ALA A 48 1.74 -19.52 -11.62
C ALA A 48 2.63 -18.46 -10.93
N ALA A 49 3.23 -17.54 -11.69
CA ALA A 49 4.03 -16.45 -11.15
C ALA A 49 3.23 -15.52 -10.21
N LYS A 50 1.94 -15.30 -10.50
CA LYS A 50 1.06 -14.51 -9.60
C LYS A 50 0.85 -15.22 -8.26
N VAL A 51 0.61 -16.53 -8.28
CA VAL A 51 0.44 -17.34 -7.07
C VAL A 51 1.72 -17.35 -6.24
N GLU A 52 2.86 -17.62 -6.87
CA GLU A 52 4.17 -17.63 -6.21
C GLU A 52 4.50 -16.28 -5.55
N ARG A 53 4.25 -15.16 -6.24
CA ARG A 53 4.43 -13.81 -5.68
C ARG A 53 3.51 -13.57 -4.47
N ALA A 54 2.27 -14.05 -4.53
CA ALA A 54 1.33 -13.92 -3.41
C ALA A 54 1.79 -14.73 -2.19
N GLU A 55 2.24 -15.96 -2.39
CA GLU A 55 2.80 -16.80 -1.32
C GLU A 55 4.07 -16.20 -0.71
N THR A 56 5.00 -15.74 -1.55
CA THR A 56 6.22 -15.08 -1.09
C THR A 56 5.90 -13.85 -0.25
N ARG A 57 4.93 -13.03 -0.69
CA ARG A 57 4.47 -11.86 0.07
C ARG A 57 3.87 -12.28 1.42
N ARG A 58 3.04 -13.34 1.45
CA ARG A 58 2.44 -13.86 2.68
C ARG A 58 3.51 -14.37 3.66
N ARG A 59 4.50 -15.11 3.16
CA ARG A 59 5.64 -15.58 3.99
C ARG A 59 6.45 -14.41 4.56
N LYS A 60 6.80 -13.41 3.73
CA LYS A 60 7.49 -12.20 4.19
C LYS A 60 6.70 -11.43 5.23
N GLU A 61 5.37 -11.34 5.12
CA GLU A 61 4.53 -10.67 6.10
C GLU A 61 4.51 -11.44 7.44
N ALA A 62 4.44 -12.77 7.38
CA ALA A 62 4.38 -13.61 8.57
C ALA A 62 5.64 -13.53 9.45
N ILE A 63 6.82 -13.36 8.84
CA ILE A 63 8.11 -13.30 9.57
C ILE A 63 8.48 -11.89 10.06
N LYS A 64 7.71 -10.84 9.76
CA LYS A 64 8.00 -9.49 10.26
C LYS A 64 7.98 -9.44 11.77
N THR A 65 8.93 -8.73 12.34
CA THR A 65 8.95 -8.46 13.79
C THR A 65 7.92 -7.39 14.18
N MET A 66 7.61 -7.28 15.46
CA MET A 66 6.76 -6.20 16.00
C MET A 66 7.36 -4.82 15.71
N ALA A 67 8.69 -4.70 15.77
CA ALA A 67 9.40 -3.47 15.44
C ALA A 67 9.24 -3.08 13.97
N ASP A 68 9.28 -4.05 13.05
CA ASP A 68 9.06 -3.81 11.62
C ASP A 68 7.64 -3.34 11.35
N LEU A 69 6.64 -4.01 11.94
CA LEU A 69 5.24 -3.62 11.79
C LEU A 69 4.96 -2.23 12.36
N LYS A 70 5.52 -1.91 13.55
CA LYS A 70 5.40 -0.57 14.14
C LYS A 70 6.03 0.50 13.25
N ARG A 71 7.21 0.22 12.68
CA ARG A 71 7.89 1.12 11.72
C ARG A 71 7.05 1.33 10.45
N GLU A 72 6.46 0.26 9.90
CA GLU A 72 5.60 0.37 8.71
C GLU A 72 4.31 1.14 8.99
N ALA A 73 3.65 0.91 10.13
CA ALA A 73 2.47 1.65 10.56
C ALA A 73 2.78 3.14 10.74
N GLN A 74 3.90 3.45 11.42
CA GLN A 74 4.34 4.83 11.61
C GLN A 74 4.65 5.53 10.27
N THR A 75 5.34 4.84 9.37
CA THR A 75 5.65 5.38 8.04
C THR A 75 4.37 5.67 7.25
N ALA A 76 3.39 4.78 7.29
CA ALA A 76 2.11 4.97 6.60
C ALA A 76 1.32 6.16 7.18
N LEU A 77 1.23 6.25 8.51
CA LEU A 77 0.61 7.38 9.21
C LEU A 77 1.32 8.71 8.87
N ASN A 78 2.64 8.76 8.99
CA ASN A 78 3.42 9.96 8.74
C ASN A 78 3.24 10.49 7.31
N ARG A 79 3.29 9.58 6.33
CA ARG A 79 3.07 9.94 4.92
C ARG A 79 1.66 10.48 4.69
N TRP A 80 0.65 9.83 5.25
CA TRP A 80 -0.73 10.29 5.13
C TRP A 80 -0.92 11.68 5.75
N ILE A 81 -0.34 11.94 6.93
CA ILE A 81 -0.41 13.25 7.58
C ILE A 81 0.19 14.33 6.68
N VAL A 82 1.42 14.13 6.22
CA VAL A 82 2.15 15.17 5.47
C VAL A 82 1.59 15.36 4.05
N GLN A 83 1.23 14.27 3.38
CA GLN A 83 0.87 14.30 1.96
C GLN A 83 -0.64 14.41 1.68
N VAL A 84 -1.49 14.09 2.68
CA VAL A 84 -2.96 14.08 2.48
C VAL A 84 -3.66 14.97 3.50
N ARG A 85 -3.61 14.62 4.80
CA ARG A 85 -4.38 15.35 5.81
C ARG A 85 -3.98 16.81 5.95
N ASP A 86 -2.68 17.08 5.93
CA ASP A 86 -2.12 18.39 6.18
C ASP A 86 -1.35 18.94 4.94
N ALA A 87 -1.65 18.43 3.73
CA ALA A 87 -0.92 18.79 2.49
C ALA A 87 -0.83 20.31 2.32
N ASP A 88 -1.94 21.01 2.45
CA ASP A 88 -2.06 22.46 2.24
C ASP A 88 -1.91 23.28 3.53
N LYS A 89 -1.65 22.61 4.68
CA LYS A 89 -1.51 23.32 5.95
C LYS A 89 -0.08 23.81 6.16
N PRO A 90 0.11 24.92 6.87
CA PRO A 90 1.43 25.39 7.28
C PRO A 90 2.06 24.46 8.34
N CYS A 91 3.28 24.74 8.74
CA CYS A 91 3.93 24.10 9.87
C CYS A 91 3.12 24.31 11.15
N ILE A 92 2.81 23.22 11.87
CA ILE A 92 2.04 23.29 13.13
C ILE A 92 2.70 24.19 14.18
N SER A 93 4.04 24.24 14.26
CA SER A 93 4.73 25.01 15.29
C SER A 93 4.90 26.47 14.92
N CYS A 94 5.49 26.79 13.76
CA CYS A 94 5.78 28.18 13.40
C CYS A 94 4.67 28.87 12.59
N GLY A 95 3.64 28.15 12.15
CA GLY A 95 2.53 28.70 11.38
C GLY A 95 2.88 29.16 9.96
N ARG A 96 4.10 28.86 9.47
CA ARG A 96 4.58 29.31 8.14
C ARG A 96 4.58 28.19 7.14
N HIS A 97 4.35 28.52 5.86
CA HIS A 97 4.65 27.65 4.74
C HIS A 97 6.14 27.69 4.42
N HIS A 98 6.71 26.53 4.12
CA HIS A 98 8.13 26.39 3.77
C HIS A 98 8.24 25.67 2.43
N THR A 99 9.24 26.02 1.65
CA THR A 99 9.58 25.33 0.39
C THR A 99 10.41 24.06 0.62
N GLY A 100 10.95 23.87 1.84
CA GLY A 100 11.78 22.72 2.22
C GLY A 100 10.98 21.51 2.67
N GLN A 101 11.70 20.54 3.20
CA GLN A 101 11.14 19.28 3.66
C GLN A 101 10.23 19.45 4.88
N TYR A 102 9.10 18.71 4.84
CA TYR A 102 8.19 18.55 5.98
C TYR A 102 8.30 17.16 6.59
N HIS A 103 8.13 17.11 7.90
CA HIS A 103 8.07 15.91 8.69
C HIS A 103 6.70 15.76 9.36
N ALA A 104 6.34 14.54 9.76
CA ALA A 104 5.26 14.31 10.69
C ALA A 104 5.83 14.44 12.11
N GLY A 105 5.69 15.63 12.68
CA GLY A 105 6.15 15.97 14.03
C GLY A 105 5.18 15.41 15.08
N HIS A 106 5.73 14.82 16.14
CA HIS A 106 4.94 14.35 17.28
C HIS A 106 4.92 15.45 18.35
N TYR A 107 3.73 15.78 18.84
CA TYR A 107 3.58 16.67 20.00
C TYR A 107 4.24 16.03 21.24
N LEU A 108 3.73 14.90 21.68
CA LEU A 108 4.40 14.06 22.68
C LEU A 108 5.32 13.08 21.97
N SER A 109 6.60 13.10 22.31
CA SER A 109 7.60 12.28 21.61
C SER A 109 7.31 10.80 21.75
N ARG A 110 7.70 10.00 20.74
CA ARG A 110 7.49 8.54 20.74
C ARG A 110 8.21 7.82 21.89
N GLY A 111 9.24 8.43 22.44
CA GLY A 111 9.96 7.89 23.60
C GLY A 111 9.24 8.19 24.91
N ALA A 112 8.76 9.44 25.07
CA ALA A 112 8.06 9.86 26.29
C ALA A 112 6.62 9.32 26.36
N ALA A 113 5.92 9.24 25.22
CA ALA A 113 4.52 8.81 25.14
C ALA A 113 4.31 7.75 24.04
N PRO A 114 4.81 6.52 24.22
CA PRO A 114 4.71 5.47 23.21
C PRO A 114 3.28 5.07 22.89
N GLN A 115 2.31 5.29 23.80
CA GLN A 115 0.88 5.09 23.58
C GLN A 115 0.33 6.02 22.48
N HIS A 116 0.88 7.22 22.34
CA HIS A 116 0.46 8.21 21.34
C HIS A 116 1.31 8.18 20.06
N ALA A 117 2.24 7.24 19.92
CA ALA A 117 3.12 7.17 18.75
C ALA A 117 2.35 7.04 17.41
N LEU A 118 1.24 6.30 17.41
CA LEU A 118 0.40 6.07 16.24
C LEU A 118 -0.96 6.82 16.31
N ASN A 119 -1.09 7.75 17.25
CA ASN A 119 -2.29 8.58 17.40
C ASN A 119 -2.23 9.78 16.43
N PRO A 120 -3.15 9.91 15.47
CA PRO A 120 -3.14 11.00 14.50
C PRO A 120 -3.37 12.39 15.15
N ILE A 121 -3.96 12.45 16.35
CA ILE A 121 -4.14 13.71 17.09
C ILE A 121 -2.80 14.21 17.63
N ASN A 122 -1.88 13.30 17.97
CA ASN A 122 -0.55 13.61 18.46
C ASN A 122 0.47 13.98 17.35
N VAL A 123 0.12 13.80 16.07
CA VAL A 123 1.08 13.92 14.97
C VAL A 123 0.58 14.88 13.92
N TRP A 124 1.36 15.92 13.59
CA TRP A 124 1.00 16.96 12.63
C TRP A 124 2.18 17.32 11.72
N LYS A 125 1.87 17.94 10.56
CA LYS A 125 2.89 18.42 9.62
C LYS A 125 3.74 19.52 10.24
N GLN A 126 5.05 19.33 10.26
CA GLN A 126 6.02 20.23 10.84
C GLN A 126 7.21 20.45 9.90
N CYS A 127 7.69 21.68 9.73
CA CYS A 127 8.87 21.94 8.92
C CYS A 127 10.13 21.36 9.56
N ALA A 128 11.13 21.03 8.75
CA ALA A 128 12.39 20.46 9.23
C ALA A 128 13.09 21.35 10.29
N PRO A 129 13.14 22.69 10.15
CA PRO A 129 13.70 23.54 11.21
C PRO A 129 13.03 23.36 12.57
N CYS A 130 11.69 23.41 12.63
CA CYS A 130 10.99 23.23 13.90
C CYS A 130 11.11 21.82 14.46
N ASN A 131 11.00 20.80 13.59
CA ASN A 131 11.02 19.41 14.03
C ASN A 131 12.41 18.93 14.47
N THR A 132 13.45 19.33 13.75
CA THR A 132 14.81 18.81 13.95
C THR A 132 15.68 19.77 14.77
N TYR A 133 15.84 21.03 14.33
CA TYR A 133 16.78 21.95 14.96
C TYR A 133 16.24 22.59 16.24
N LEU A 134 14.93 22.78 16.33
CA LEU A 134 14.26 23.31 17.51
C LEU A 134 13.61 22.20 18.37
N HIS A 135 14.05 20.94 18.20
CA HIS A 135 13.61 19.80 19.01
C HIS A 135 12.07 19.69 19.14
N GLY A 136 11.35 19.94 18.02
CA GLY A 136 9.89 19.92 17.98
C GLY A 136 9.23 21.29 18.24
N ASN A 137 9.97 22.29 18.72
CA ASN A 137 9.45 23.63 19.05
C ASN A 137 8.14 23.55 19.87
N GLN A 138 8.20 22.84 21.00
CA GLN A 138 7.06 22.31 21.77
C GLN A 138 6.08 23.41 22.25
N ALA A 139 6.58 24.55 22.72
CA ALA A 139 5.72 25.63 23.22
C ALA A 139 4.82 26.18 22.09
N ALA A 140 5.40 26.48 20.93
CA ALA A 140 4.64 26.95 19.78
C ALA A 140 3.74 25.86 19.21
N TYR A 141 4.18 24.58 19.26
CA TYR A 141 3.36 23.44 18.86
C TYR A 141 2.11 23.36 19.73
N ARG A 142 2.26 23.42 21.08
CA ARG A 142 1.15 23.35 22.03
C ARG A 142 0.11 24.44 21.78
N MET A 143 0.54 25.66 21.59
CA MET A 143 -0.36 26.80 21.33
C MET A 143 -1.23 26.54 20.10
N ARG A 144 -0.61 26.14 18.98
CA ARG A 144 -1.33 25.82 17.75
C ARG A 144 -2.20 24.57 17.86
N LEU A 145 -1.76 23.57 18.62
CA LEU A 145 -2.54 22.37 18.85
C LEU A 145 -3.82 22.70 19.63
N VAL A 146 -3.73 23.53 20.65
CA VAL A 146 -4.88 24.03 21.40
C VAL A 146 -5.86 24.78 20.48
N GLU A 147 -5.36 25.62 19.57
CA GLU A 147 -6.21 26.32 18.59
C GLU A 147 -6.95 25.32 17.65
N LEU A 148 -6.33 24.20 17.30
CA LEU A 148 -6.87 23.25 16.34
C LEU A 148 -7.84 22.23 16.95
N ILE A 149 -7.55 21.71 18.15
CA ILE A 149 -8.31 20.62 18.76
C ILE A 149 -8.93 20.97 20.11
N GLY A 150 -8.67 22.17 20.61
CA GLY A 150 -9.16 22.64 21.90
C GLY A 150 -8.28 22.22 23.09
N LEU A 151 -8.30 23.02 24.16
CA LEU A 151 -7.52 22.76 25.38
C LEU A 151 -7.86 21.41 26.04
N PRO A 152 -9.14 21.00 26.19
CA PRO A 152 -9.45 19.73 26.83
C PRO A 152 -8.86 18.50 26.12
N ALA A 153 -8.78 18.52 24.78
CA ALA A 153 -8.20 17.45 24.02
C ALA A 153 -6.67 17.38 24.16
N VAL A 154 -6.01 18.53 24.29
CA VAL A 154 -4.58 18.60 24.55
C VAL A 154 -4.26 18.11 25.97
N GLU A 155 -5.00 18.55 26.98
CA GLU A 155 -4.84 18.09 28.36
C GLU A 155 -5.11 16.58 28.51
N ALA A 156 -6.08 16.04 27.77
CA ALA A 156 -6.33 14.61 27.73
C ALA A 156 -5.13 13.83 27.14
N LEU A 157 -4.47 14.36 26.09
CA LEU A 157 -3.23 13.77 25.59
C LEU A 157 -2.08 13.83 26.60
N GLU A 158 -1.94 14.97 27.28
CA GLU A 158 -0.85 15.24 28.24
C GLU A 158 -1.00 14.40 29.52
N SER A 159 -2.22 14.13 29.95
CA SER A 159 -2.51 13.35 31.15
C SER A 159 -2.58 11.84 30.93
N ASP A 160 -2.67 11.36 29.68
CA ASP A 160 -2.76 9.94 29.39
C ASP A 160 -1.39 9.26 29.49
N ASN A 161 -1.18 8.60 30.63
CA ASN A 161 0.00 7.77 30.92
C ASN A 161 -0.31 6.27 30.83
N SER A 162 -1.38 5.87 30.14
CA SER A 162 -1.80 4.48 30.01
C SER A 162 -0.76 3.66 29.22
N PRO A 163 -0.32 2.49 29.74
CA PRO A 163 0.64 1.65 29.02
C PRO A 163 -0.02 1.06 27.78
N LYS A 164 0.59 1.25 26.61
CA LYS A 164 0.11 0.67 25.34
C LYS A 164 1.06 -0.41 24.85
N LYS A 165 0.56 -1.64 24.84
CA LYS A 165 1.19 -2.76 24.13
C LYS A 165 0.43 -2.99 22.83
N TRP A 166 1.10 -2.76 21.70
CA TRP A 166 0.52 -2.97 20.38
C TRP A 166 0.48 -4.46 20.04
N THR A 167 -0.64 -4.95 19.52
CA THR A 167 -0.69 -6.29 18.91
C THR A 167 -0.26 -6.24 17.44
N ARG A 168 0.07 -7.41 16.89
CA ARG A 168 0.41 -7.54 15.46
C ARG A 168 -0.75 -7.08 14.57
N GLU A 169 -1.95 -7.49 14.92
CA GLU A 169 -3.19 -7.21 14.20
C GLU A 169 -3.50 -5.72 14.18
N GLU A 170 -3.35 -5.03 15.33
CA GLU A 170 -3.53 -3.58 15.42
C GLU A 170 -2.54 -2.82 14.51
N LEU A 171 -1.27 -3.21 14.53
CA LEU A 171 -0.24 -2.56 13.71
C LEU A 171 -0.49 -2.76 12.21
N ILE A 172 -0.90 -3.96 11.82
CA ILE A 172 -1.28 -4.28 10.43
C ILE A 172 -2.50 -3.46 10.03
N ALA A 173 -3.54 -3.41 10.86
CA ALA A 173 -4.76 -2.66 10.59
C ALA A 173 -4.50 -1.16 10.42
N ILE A 174 -3.71 -0.56 11.31
CA ILE A 174 -3.31 0.86 11.23
C ILE A 174 -2.53 1.12 9.94
N ARG A 175 -1.50 0.32 9.67
CA ARG A 175 -0.69 0.42 8.46
C ARG A 175 -1.55 0.39 7.20
N ASP A 176 -2.42 -0.60 7.10
CA ASP A 176 -3.20 -0.85 5.88
C ASP A 176 -4.31 0.21 5.71
N ALA A 177 -4.90 0.70 6.81
CA ALA A 177 -5.83 1.81 6.78
C ALA A 177 -5.20 3.10 6.19
N TYR A 178 -3.99 3.47 6.64
CA TYR A 178 -3.31 4.66 6.12
C TYR A 178 -2.76 4.46 4.72
N ARG A 179 -2.31 3.26 4.37
CA ARG A 179 -1.94 2.93 2.97
C ARG A 179 -3.14 3.04 2.03
N LYS A 180 -4.32 2.62 2.46
CA LYS A 180 -5.57 2.77 1.68
C LYS A 180 -5.93 4.24 1.48
N LYS A 181 -5.85 5.06 2.55
CA LYS A 181 -6.10 6.51 2.46
C LYS A 181 -5.13 7.23 1.51
N LEU A 182 -3.83 6.86 1.53
CA LEU A 182 -2.83 7.36 0.60
C LEU A 182 -3.15 7.00 -0.85
N LYS A 183 -3.56 5.75 -1.10
CA LYS A 183 -3.88 5.28 -2.44
C LYS A 183 -5.12 6.00 -3.01
N GLY A 184 -6.19 6.12 -2.23
CA GLY A 184 -7.40 6.82 -2.66
C GLY A 184 -7.18 8.30 -2.98
N HIS A 185 -6.23 8.97 -2.33
CA HIS A 185 -5.86 10.34 -2.65
C HIS A 185 -5.10 10.48 -3.99
N ASN A 186 -4.28 9.49 -4.35
CA ASN A 186 -3.51 9.51 -5.60
C ASN A 186 -4.37 9.14 -6.83
N GLU A 187 -5.57 8.60 -6.63
CA GLU A 187 -6.51 8.19 -7.69
C GLU A 187 -7.64 9.23 -7.92
N ALA A 188 -7.70 10.28 -7.09
CA ALA A 188 -8.65 11.39 -7.18
C ALA A 188 -8.02 12.62 -7.84
#